data_b1f51292f8e802aff79e2f5df0feeb3d
#
_entry.id   b1f51292f8e802aff79e2f5df0feeb3d
#
_cell.length_a   1.000
_cell.length_b   1.000
_cell.length_c   1.000
_cell.angle_alpha   90.00
_cell.angle_beta   90.00
_cell.angle_gamma   90.00
#
_symmetry.space_group_name_H-M   'P 1'
#
loop_
_entity.id
_entity.type
_entity.pdbx_description
1 polymer ?
#
loop_
_entity_poly.entity_id
_entity_poly.type
_entity_poly.pdbx_seq_one_letter_code
_entity_poly.pdbx_strand_id
1 'polypeptide(L)'
;SVAVLLALVMLAAGVCGGFLLTREPEPAAFESTTRAGTLVVQSEPYDDERSVAVTVERSESGSVAAPVGGVVTELRQCASGSSIESGSAFIAVDGQPQLALYLRTPPYRTMTSGMKGGDIAALNAELRRLGYTAPDSDVMTWDTVKAFNALAAHAGTQSATQERQWSIDTSLFAWLPQQKVTVKECQARYGGHVEQGADVLTTTSQPVRATFRRNDSSMLRGDR
;
A
#
# COMPACT_ATOMS: atom_id res chain seq x y z
N SER A 1 12.97 110.57 -20.28
CA SER A 1 11.91 109.86 -19.54
C SER A 1 11.28 108.64 -20.29
N VAL A 2 11.22 108.70 -21.65
CA VAL A 2 10.65 107.59 -22.48
C VAL A 2 11.57 106.39 -22.49
N ALA A 3 12.92 106.63 -22.48
CA ALA A 3 13.90 105.51 -22.45
C ALA A 3 13.82 104.64 -21.18
N VAL A 4 13.51 105.17 -20.03
CA VAL A 4 13.34 104.48 -18.77
C VAL A 4 12.08 103.59 -18.78
N LEU A 5 11.03 104.11 -19.40
CA LEU A 5 9.75 103.36 -19.53
C LEU A 5 9.91 102.14 -20.45
N LEU A 6 10.65 102.30 -21.59
CA LEU A 6 11.00 101.19 -22.48
C LEU A 6 11.87 100.17 -21.84
N ALA A 7 12.84 100.58 -21.03
CA ALA A 7 13.70 99.65 -20.30
C ALA A 7 12.91 98.84 -19.25
N LEU A 8 11.95 99.43 -18.55
CA LEU A 8 11.10 98.71 -17.58
C LEU A 8 10.14 97.74 -18.26
N VAL A 9 9.59 98.08 -19.42
CA VAL A 9 8.74 97.15 -20.19
C VAL A 9 9.52 95.99 -20.72
N MET A 10 10.74 96.14 -21.18
CA MET A 10 11.59 95.09 -21.66
C MET A 10 12.02 94.13 -20.47
N LEU A 11 12.27 94.70 -19.31
CA LEU A 11 12.63 93.95 -18.10
C LEU A 11 11.44 93.12 -17.60
N ALA A 12 10.21 93.72 -17.63
CA ALA A 12 9.01 92.98 -17.25
C ALA A 12 8.67 91.85 -18.24
N ALA A 13 8.87 92.05 -19.54
CA ALA A 13 8.66 91.06 -20.58
C ALA A 13 9.68 89.92 -20.45
N GLY A 14 10.92 90.21 -20.11
CA GLY A 14 11.97 89.19 -19.86
C GLY A 14 11.69 88.33 -18.65
N VAL A 15 11.21 88.88 -17.54
CA VAL A 15 10.85 88.15 -16.32
C VAL A 15 9.60 87.30 -16.56
N CYS A 16 8.58 87.81 -17.25
CA CYS A 16 7.40 86.94 -17.56
C CYS A 16 7.73 85.85 -18.55
N GLY A 17 8.57 86.07 -19.56
CA GLY A 17 9.01 85.09 -20.53
C GLY A 17 9.85 83.99 -19.87
N GLY A 18 10.78 84.38 -18.96
CA GLY A 18 11.58 83.39 -18.19
C GLY A 18 10.76 82.53 -17.26
N PHE A 19 9.74 83.08 -16.60
CA PHE A 19 8.88 82.34 -15.70
C PHE A 19 7.99 81.29 -16.43
N LEU A 20 7.60 81.62 -17.67
CA LEU A 20 6.81 80.68 -18.49
C LEU A 20 7.67 79.51 -19.06
N LEU A 21 8.94 79.77 -19.32
CA LEU A 21 9.88 78.76 -19.86
C LEU A 21 10.48 77.80 -18.78
N THR A 22 10.40 78.22 -17.51
CA THR A 22 10.92 77.38 -16.39
C THR A 22 9.85 76.58 -15.73
N ARG A 23 8.60 76.60 -16.18
CA ARG A 23 7.61 75.59 -15.72
C ARG A 23 7.89 74.28 -16.39
N GLU A 24 8.64 73.45 -15.71
CA GLU A 24 8.72 71.99 -16.02
C GLU A 24 7.31 71.45 -15.89
N PRO A 25 6.74 70.76 -16.89
CA PRO A 25 5.50 70.00 -16.70
C PRO A 25 5.75 68.95 -15.71
N GLU A 26 5.01 68.84 -14.60
CA GLU A 26 5.04 67.72 -13.68
C GLU A 26 4.86 66.42 -14.48
N PRO A 27 5.77 65.45 -14.32
CA PRO A 27 5.65 64.18 -15.04
C PRO A 27 4.33 63.54 -14.65
N ALA A 28 3.52 63.21 -15.65
CA ALA A 28 2.19 62.56 -15.50
C ALA A 28 2.22 61.21 -14.71
N ALA A 29 3.43 60.79 -14.32
CA ALA A 29 3.66 59.59 -13.51
C ALA A 29 3.19 59.74 -12.05
N PHE A 30 2.88 60.96 -11.57
CA PHE A 30 2.43 61.19 -10.20
C PHE A 30 0.96 61.57 -10.07
N GLU A 31 0.19 61.45 -11.14
CA GLU A 31 -1.26 61.44 -10.99
C GLU A 31 -1.63 60.09 -10.36
N SER A 32 -1.66 60.06 -9.04
CA SER A 32 -2.26 58.95 -8.30
C SER A 32 -3.74 58.86 -8.66
N THR A 33 -4.07 58.10 -9.68
CA THR A 33 -5.43 57.65 -9.89
C THR A 33 -5.80 56.72 -8.73
N THR A 34 -6.23 57.32 -7.63
CA THR A 34 -6.88 56.58 -6.54
C THR A 34 -8.25 56.12 -7.03
N ARG A 35 -8.26 55.24 -8.03
CA ARG A 35 -9.40 54.40 -8.29
C ARG A 35 -9.18 53.17 -7.46
N ALA A 36 -9.81 53.11 -6.30
CA ALA A 36 -10.01 51.86 -5.58
C ALA A 36 -10.84 50.96 -6.49
N GLY A 37 -10.15 50.17 -7.32
CA GLY A 37 -10.76 49.09 -8.07
C GLY A 37 -11.03 47.96 -7.09
N THR A 38 -12.27 47.57 -6.95
CA THR A 38 -12.61 46.32 -6.25
C THR A 38 -12.09 45.16 -7.10
N LEU A 39 -11.02 44.53 -6.67
CA LEU A 39 -10.54 43.28 -7.28
C LEU A 39 -11.47 42.19 -6.79
N VAL A 40 -12.31 41.67 -7.66
CA VAL A 40 -13.10 40.48 -7.38
C VAL A 40 -12.14 39.29 -7.45
N VAL A 41 -11.71 38.77 -6.30
CA VAL A 41 -10.98 37.53 -6.22
C VAL A 41 -11.97 36.40 -6.49
N GLN A 42 -11.95 35.84 -7.69
CA GLN A 42 -12.66 34.61 -7.98
C GLN A 42 -11.84 33.44 -7.42
N SER A 43 -12.45 32.66 -6.56
CA SER A 43 -11.88 31.39 -6.12
C SER A 43 -12.10 30.37 -7.24
N GLU A 44 -11.08 30.11 -8.05
CA GLU A 44 -11.07 28.96 -8.94
C GLU A 44 -10.48 27.76 -8.19
N PRO A 45 -11.07 26.55 -8.35
CA PRO A 45 -10.46 25.35 -7.83
C PRO A 45 -9.12 25.16 -8.55
N TYR A 46 -8.04 25.29 -7.80
CA TYR A 46 -6.69 25.03 -8.30
C TYR A 46 -6.42 23.53 -8.19
N ASP A 47 -6.39 22.87 -9.34
CA ASP A 47 -5.99 21.47 -9.45
C ASP A 47 -4.51 21.43 -9.90
N ASP A 48 -3.61 21.17 -8.94
CA ASP A 48 -2.17 21.02 -9.19
C ASP A 48 -1.85 19.53 -9.38
N GLU A 49 -2.49 18.88 -10.37
CA GLU A 49 -2.15 17.51 -10.74
C GLU A 49 -0.71 17.44 -11.22
N ARG A 50 0.12 16.72 -10.45
CA ARG A 50 1.53 16.48 -10.77
C ARG A 50 1.79 14.99 -10.87
N SER A 51 2.47 14.60 -11.93
CA SER A 51 2.96 13.25 -12.11
C SER A 51 4.25 13.05 -11.34
N VAL A 52 4.26 12.12 -10.39
CA VAL A 52 5.45 11.74 -9.61
C VAL A 52 5.91 10.36 -10.06
N ALA A 53 7.19 10.22 -10.41
CA ALA A 53 7.78 8.93 -10.73
C ALA A 53 7.95 8.11 -9.45
N VAL A 54 7.22 7.01 -9.33
CA VAL A 54 7.30 6.08 -8.20
C VAL A 54 7.95 4.78 -8.66
N THR A 55 9.02 4.38 -7.97
CA THR A 55 9.62 3.06 -8.17
C THR A 55 8.95 2.08 -7.21
N VAL A 56 8.33 1.04 -7.75
CA VAL A 56 7.65 0.00 -6.98
C VAL A 56 8.50 -1.25 -6.96
N GLU A 57 9.02 -1.60 -5.78
CA GLU A 57 9.64 -2.90 -5.54
C GLU A 57 8.52 -3.93 -5.34
N ARG A 58 8.63 -5.07 -6.03
CA ARG A 58 7.66 -6.17 -5.94
C ARG A 58 8.31 -7.37 -5.27
N SER A 59 7.51 -8.14 -4.52
CA SER A 59 7.93 -9.47 -4.06
C SER A 59 8.11 -10.38 -5.27
N GLU A 60 8.92 -11.42 -5.10
CA GLU A 60 8.98 -12.49 -6.09
C GLU A 60 7.62 -13.18 -6.22
N SER A 61 7.32 -13.68 -7.42
CA SER A 61 6.19 -14.59 -7.61
C SER A 61 6.53 -15.90 -6.92
N GLY A 62 5.61 -16.38 -6.08
CA GLY A 62 5.76 -17.67 -5.38
C GLY A 62 4.85 -18.74 -5.96
N SER A 63 4.98 -19.94 -5.44
CA SER A 63 4.03 -21.03 -5.63
C SER A 63 3.45 -21.49 -4.30
N VAL A 64 2.31 -22.15 -4.36
CA VAL A 64 1.70 -22.85 -3.22
C VAL A 64 1.64 -24.30 -3.58
N ALA A 65 2.26 -25.14 -2.73
CA ALA A 65 2.34 -26.56 -2.92
C ALA A 65 1.16 -27.29 -2.26
N ALA A 66 0.79 -28.44 -2.83
CA ALA A 66 -0.20 -29.33 -2.25
C ALA A 66 0.32 -29.91 -0.90
N PRO A 67 -0.43 -29.77 0.20
CA PRO A 67 -0.02 -30.35 1.48
C PRO A 67 -0.17 -31.88 1.50
N VAL A 68 -1.04 -32.41 0.66
CA VAL A 68 -1.31 -33.86 0.52
C VAL A 68 -1.42 -34.23 -0.96
N GLY A 69 -1.12 -35.47 -1.30
CA GLY A 69 -1.39 -36.04 -2.62
C GLY A 69 -2.80 -36.63 -2.70
N GLY A 70 -3.37 -36.69 -3.91
CA GLY A 70 -4.69 -37.25 -4.15
C GLY A 70 -5.38 -36.62 -5.36
N VAL A 71 -6.67 -36.87 -5.52
CA VAL A 71 -7.49 -36.31 -6.59
C VAL A 71 -8.10 -34.98 -6.15
N VAL A 72 -7.96 -33.94 -6.97
CA VAL A 72 -8.56 -32.64 -6.71
C VAL A 72 -10.08 -32.72 -6.92
N THR A 73 -10.83 -32.57 -5.84
CA THR A 73 -12.31 -32.69 -5.83
C THR A 73 -13.02 -31.34 -5.74
N GLU A 74 -12.29 -30.25 -5.44
CA GLU A 74 -12.84 -28.90 -5.44
C GLU A 74 -11.74 -27.85 -5.67
N LEU A 75 -12.09 -26.80 -6.44
CA LEU A 75 -11.24 -25.63 -6.69
C LEU A 75 -12.01 -24.37 -6.23
N ARG A 76 -11.84 -23.97 -4.97
CA ARG A 76 -12.61 -22.84 -4.39
C ARG A 76 -12.04 -21.48 -4.79
N GLN A 77 -10.73 -21.32 -4.68
CA GLN A 77 -10.04 -20.02 -4.86
C GLN A 77 -8.83 -20.17 -5.78
N CYS A 78 -8.91 -21.01 -6.80
CA CYS A 78 -7.80 -21.30 -7.69
C CYS A 78 -7.90 -20.62 -9.06
N ALA A 79 -8.88 -19.72 -9.28
CA ALA A 79 -8.99 -18.98 -10.53
C ALA A 79 -7.95 -17.83 -10.58
N SER A 80 -7.43 -17.53 -11.78
CA SER A 80 -6.54 -16.37 -11.97
C SER A 80 -7.21 -15.08 -11.50
N GLY A 81 -6.50 -14.27 -10.73
CA GLY A 81 -6.99 -13.05 -10.09
C GLY A 81 -7.72 -13.26 -8.77
N SER A 82 -8.07 -14.50 -8.38
CA SER A 82 -8.65 -14.75 -7.06
C SER A 82 -7.62 -14.54 -5.95
N SER A 83 -8.12 -14.28 -4.74
CA SER A 83 -7.27 -14.10 -3.55
C SER A 83 -7.45 -15.27 -2.60
N ILE A 84 -6.34 -15.76 -2.07
CA ILE A 84 -6.33 -16.74 -0.99
C ILE A 84 -5.78 -16.04 0.26
N GLU A 85 -6.53 -16.11 1.35
CA GLU A 85 -6.15 -15.54 2.63
C GLU A 85 -5.71 -16.65 3.60
N SER A 86 -4.74 -16.32 4.44
CA SER A 86 -4.32 -17.21 5.51
C SER A 86 -5.49 -17.55 6.44
N GLY A 87 -5.66 -18.83 6.72
CA GLY A 87 -6.77 -19.35 7.51
C GLY A 87 -7.99 -19.79 6.69
N SER A 88 -7.94 -19.72 5.35
CA SER A 88 -9.02 -20.17 4.48
C SER A 88 -8.75 -21.53 3.83
N ALA A 89 -9.81 -22.24 3.43
CA ALA A 89 -9.70 -23.41 2.56
C ALA A 89 -9.71 -22.98 1.10
N PHE A 90 -8.79 -23.50 0.26
CA PHE A 90 -8.63 -23.05 -1.11
C PHE A 90 -8.87 -24.13 -2.19
N ILE A 91 -8.56 -25.39 -1.89
CA ILE A 91 -8.86 -26.56 -2.73
C ILE A 91 -9.36 -27.69 -1.83
N ALA A 92 -9.97 -28.72 -2.41
CA ALA A 92 -10.19 -30.00 -1.73
C ALA A 92 -9.49 -31.13 -2.50
N VAL A 93 -8.85 -32.03 -1.74
CA VAL A 93 -8.19 -33.24 -2.25
C VAL A 93 -8.87 -34.44 -1.59
N ASP A 94 -9.29 -35.41 -2.39
CA ASP A 94 -10.05 -36.61 -1.94
C ASP A 94 -11.25 -36.25 -1.03
N GLY A 95 -11.96 -35.17 -1.37
CA GLY A 95 -13.09 -34.67 -0.60
C GLY A 95 -12.74 -33.89 0.68
N GLN A 96 -11.45 -33.74 0.99
CA GLN A 96 -10.98 -33.03 2.18
C GLN A 96 -10.51 -31.61 1.84
N PRO A 97 -11.15 -30.55 2.34
CA PRO A 97 -10.68 -29.19 2.15
C PRO A 97 -9.28 -28.99 2.74
N GLN A 98 -8.41 -28.28 2.00
CA GLN A 98 -7.04 -28.01 2.40
C GLN A 98 -6.92 -26.59 2.94
N LEU A 99 -6.38 -26.45 4.16
CA LEU A 99 -6.13 -25.17 4.82
C LEU A 99 -4.95 -24.47 4.15
N ALA A 100 -5.08 -23.19 3.85
CA ALA A 100 -3.98 -22.30 3.47
C ALA A 100 -3.55 -21.49 4.69
N LEU A 101 -2.27 -21.53 5.06
CA LEU A 101 -1.77 -20.86 6.26
C LEU A 101 -0.45 -20.14 5.99
N TYR A 102 -0.40 -18.85 6.31
CA TYR A 102 0.84 -18.08 6.28
C TYR A 102 1.65 -18.35 7.55
N LEU A 103 2.91 -18.68 7.38
CA LEU A 103 3.89 -18.69 8.46
C LEU A 103 5.11 -17.89 8.02
N ARG A 104 5.58 -16.95 8.85
CA ARG A 104 6.79 -16.18 8.58
C ARG A 104 8.02 -17.08 8.35
N THR A 105 8.09 -18.19 9.07
CA THR A 105 9.08 -19.26 8.88
C THR A 105 8.36 -20.43 8.23
N PRO A 106 8.73 -20.87 7.01
CA PRO A 106 8.12 -22.04 6.39
C PRO A 106 8.20 -23.26 7.29
N PRO A 107 7.13 -24.07 7.37
CA PRO A 107 7.15 -25.29 8.16
C PRO A 107 8.04 -26.33 7.47
N TYR A 108 8.93 -26.94 8.20
CA TYR A 108 9.88 -27.93 7.66
C TYR A 108 9.87 -29.29 8.41
N ARG A 109 8.99 -29.41 9.42
CA ARG A 109 8.88 -30.60 10.27
C ARG A 109 7.51 -30.68 10.90
N THR A 110 7.16 -31.88 11.38
CA THR A 110 6.01 -32.06 12.28
C THR A 110 6.29 -31.41 13.64
N MET A 111 5.34 -30.60 14.12
CA MET A 111 5.44 -29.88 15.38
C MET A 111 4.73 -30.69 16.47
N THR A 112 5.49 -31.21 17.43
CA THR A 112 4.97 -32.00 18.57
C THR A 112 5.10 -31.26 19.89
N SER A 113 4.34 -31.67 20.90
CA SER A 113 4.34 -31.05 22.23
C SER A 113 5.74 -30.94 22.82
N GLY A 114 6.07 -29.79 23.37
CA GLY A 114 7.36 -29.46 23.98
C GLY A 114 8.47 -29.07 23.01
N MET A 115 8.29 -29.22 21.70
CA MET A 115 9.26 -28.72 20.71
C MET A 115 9.34 -27.20 20.75
N LYS A 116 10.54 -26.67 20.38
CA LYS A 116 10.81 -25.23 20.28
C LYS A 116 11.35 -24.90 18.91
N GLY A 117 11.02 -23.69 18.43
CA GLY A 117 11.58 -23.17 17.19
C GLY A 117 10.84 -22.00 16.60
N GLY A 118 11.50 -21.37 15.59
CA GLY A 118 10.94 -20.23 14.88
C GLY A 118 9.68 -20.58 14.05
N ASP A 119 9.55 -21.82 13.63
CA ASP A 119 8.36 -22.40 12.99
C ASP A 119 7.14 -22.38 13.91
N ILE A 120 7.34 -22.79 15.18
CA ILE A 120 6.29 -22.77 16.22
C ILE A 120 5.94 -21.36 16.65
N ALA A 121 6.95 -20.49 16.81
CA ALA A 121 6.71 -19.07 17.07
C ALA A 121 5.89 -18.41 15.95
N ALA A 122 6.20 -18.73 14.69
CA ALA A 122 5.47 -18.24 13.53
C ALA A 122 4.01 -18.76 13.52
N LEU A 123 3.80 -20.03 13.82
CA LEU A 123 2.46 -20.63 13.92
C LEU A 123 1.64 -19.94 15.03
N ASN A 124 2.18 -19.83 16.24
CA ASN A 124 1.50 -19.17 17.35
C ASN A 124 1.16 -17.71 17.04
N ALA A 125 2.09 -16.98 16.41
CA ALA A 125 1.86 -15.59 16.00
C ALA A 125 0.73 -15.48 14.98
N GLU A 126 0.69 -16.36 13.99
CA GLU A 126 -0.35 -16.35 12.96
C GLU A 126 -1.71 -16.74 13.54
N LEU A 127 -1.79 -17.75 14.39
CA LEU A 127 -3.02 -18.11 15.09
C LEU A 127 -3.59 -16.94 15.90
N ARG A 128 -2.73 -16.20 16.63
CA ARG A 128 -3.17 -14.99 17.34
C ARG A 128 -3.64 -13.90 16.38
N ARG A 129 -2.94 -13.69 15.29
CA ARG A 129 -3.35 -12.70 14.26
C ARG A 129 -4.73 -13.02 13.69
N LEU A 130 -5.04 -14.30 13.52
CA LEU A 130 -6.35 -14.79 13.06
C LEU A 130 -7.43 -14.76 14.16
N GLY A 131 -7.09 -14.31 15.37
CA GLY A 131 -8.04 -14.17 16.49
C GLY A 131 -8.18 -15.39 17.39
N TYR A 132 -7.32 -16.40 17.25
CA TYR A 132 -7.33 -17.60 18.11
C TYR A 132 -6.41 -17.42 19.31
N THR A 133 -6.80 -18.03 20.44
CA THR A 133 -6.01 -17.98 21.69
C THR A 133 -4.82 -18.94 21.58
N ALA A 134 -3.68 -18.44 21.11
CA ALA A 134 -2.41 -19.16 21.06
C ALA A 134 -1.35 -18.47 21.95
N PRO A 135 -0.38 -19.22 22.52
CA PRO A 135 0.66 -18.65 23.38
C PRO A 135 1.59 -17.71 22.61
N ASP A 136 2.10 -16.68 23.30
CA ASP A 136 3.19 -15.84 22.77
C ASP A 136 4.54 -16.47 23.08
N SER A 137 4.86 -17.54 22.36
CA SER A 137 5.97 -18.43 22.68
C SER A 137 6.45 -19.18 21.44
N ASP A 138 7.69 -19.60 21.46
CA ASP A 138 8.31 -20.50 20.49
C ASP A 138 8.15 -21.98 20.87
N VAL A 139 7.36 -22.29 21.90
CA VAL A 139 7.13 -23.63 22.42
C VAL A 139 5.79 -24.17 21.95
N MET A 140 5.79 -25.40 21.43
CA MET A 140 4.58 -26.14 21.09
C MET A 140 3.87 -26.62 22.34
N THR A 141 2.65 -26.16 22.57
CA THR A 141 1.84 -26.50 23.73
C THR A 141 0.45 -26.99 23.32
N TRP A 142 -0.29 -27.53 24.29
CA TRP A 142 -1.68 -27.89 24.06
C TRP A 142 -2.57 -26.71 23.64
N ASP A 143 -2.27 -25.49 24.10
CA ASP A 143 -3.01 -24.28 23.68
C ASP A 143 -2.77 -23.97 22.20
N THR A 144 -1.55 -24.21 21.67
CA THR A 144 -1.27 -24.13 20.23
C THR A 144 -2.14 -25.13 19.44
N VAL A 145 -2.24 -26.39 19.90
CA VAL A 145 -3.07 -27.44 19.26
C VAL A 145 -4.55 -27.03 19.26
N LYS A 146 -5.05 -26.55 20.41
CA LYS A 146 -6.44 -26.10 20.53
C LYS A 146 -6.76 -24.93 19.57
N ALA A 147 -5.85 -23.96 19.50
CA ALA A 147 -6.00 -22.79 18.62
C ALA A 147 -5.99 -23.22 17.14
N PHE A 148 -5.07 -24.12 16.75
CA PHE A 148 -5.04 -24.68 15.40
C PHE A 148 -6.31 -25.45 15.06
N ASN A 149 -6.79 -26.30 15.98
CA ASN A 149 -8.00 -27.09 15.77
C ASN A 149 -9.26 -26.19 15.66
N ALA A 150 -9.30 -25.10 16.42
CA ALA A 150 -10.39 -24.10 16.30
C ALA A 150 -10.38 -23.43 14.92
N LEU A 151 -9.19 -23.04 14.41
CA LEU A 151 -9.02 -22.54 13.05
C LEU A 151 -9.45 -23.58 12.01
N ALA A 152 -8.96 -24.81 12.12
CA ALA A 152 -9.27 -25.90 11.18
C ALA A 152 -10.78 -26.19 11.15
N ALA A 153 -11.43 -26.24 12.31
CA ALA A 153 -12.89 -26.40 12.40
C ALA A 153 -13.66 -25.24 11.74
N HIS A 154 -13.22 -24.00 11.94
CA HIS A 154 -13.81 -22.82 11.30
C HIS A 154 -13.67 -22.87 9.78
N ALA A 155 -12.52 -23.28 9.27
CA ALA A 155 -12.24 -23.42 7.85
C ALA A 155 -12.84 -24.70 7.23
N GLY A 156 -13.36 -25.62 8.03
CA GLY A 156 -13.87 -26.92 7.59
C GLY A 156 -12.77 -27.87 7.10
N THR A 157 -11.56 -27.75 7.65
CA THR A 157 -10.37 -28.53 7.26
C THR A 157 -9.97 -29.55 8.31
N GLN A 158 -8.92 -30.34 8.03
CA GLN A 158 -8.44 -31.35 8.95
C GLN A 158 -7.80 -30.75 10.20
N SER A 159 -8.10 -31.34 11.35
CA SER A 159 -7.54 -30.98 12.65
C SER A 159 -6.42 -31.95 13.07
N ALA A 160 -5.59 -31.50 13.99
CA ALA A 160 -4.69 -32.39 14.72
C ALA A 160 -5.50 -33.38 15.59
N THR A 161 -5.23 -34.66 15.51
CA THR A 161 -5.98 -35.74 16.21
C THR A 161 -5.11 -36.48 17.21
N GLN A 162 -5.78 -37.25 18.07
CA GLN A 162 -5.10 -38.10 19.05
C GLN A 162 -4.30 -39.22 18.38
N GLU A 163 -4.80 -39.78 17.25
CA GLU A 163 -4.07 -40.81 16.49
C GLU A 163 -2.73 -40.27 15.97
N ARG A 164 -2.65 -38.96 15.73
CA ARG A 164 -1.42 -38.25 15.36
C ARG A 164 -0.70 -37.61 16.55
N GLN A 165 -0.95 -38.10 17.77
CA GLN A 165 -0.35 -37.61 19.01
C GLN A 165 -0.51 -36.09 19.22
N TRP A 166 -1.63 -35.52 18.74
CA TRP A 166 -1.90 -34.09 18.78
C TRP A 166 -0.78 -33.23 18.16
N SER A 167 -0.07 -33.80 17.18
CA SER A 167 0.95 -33.07 16.43
C SER A 167 0.32 -32.30 15.29
N ILE A 168 0.94 -31.17 14.95
CA ILE A 168 0.62 -30.40 13.76
C ILE A 168 1.65 -30.75 12.69
N ASP A 169 1.18 -31.51 11.72
CA ASP A 169 1.99 -31.96 10.59
C ASP A 169 1.87 -30.97 9.42
N THR A 170 2.90 -30.93 8.59
CA THR A 170 2.92 -30.07 7.39
C THR A 170 1.86 -30.48 6.35
N SER A 171 1.32 -31.69 6.45
CA SER A 171 0.22 -32.18 5.62
C SER A 171 -1.14 -31.59 6.00
N LEU A 172 -1.28 -30.92 7.15
CA LEU A 172 -2.53 -30.33 7.58
C LEU A 172 -2.83 -28.96 6.96
N PHE A 173 -1.84 -28.33 6.32
CA PHE A 173 -2.01 -27.06 5.66
C PHE A 173 -1.00 -26.79 4.55
N ALA A 174 -1.41 -26.04 3.55
CA ALA A 174 -0.51 -25.49 2.54
C ALA A 174 0.10 -24.19 3.07
N TRP A 175 1.41 -24.07 2.96
CA TRP A 175 2.11 -22.85 3.35
C TRP A 175 1.89 -21.73 2.31
N LEU A 176 1.54 -20.54 2.81
CA LEU A 176 1.48 -19.32 2.02
C LEU A 176 2.72 -18.45 2.26
N PRO A 177 3.32 -17.83 1.22
CA PRO A 177 4.44 -16.91 1.39
C PRO A 177 4.05 -15.56 2.00
N GLN A 178 2.75 -15.23 1.98
CA GLN A 178 2.18 -13.99 2.52
C GLN A 178 0.80 -14.25 3.13
N GLN A 179 0.34 -13.35 3.99
CA GLN A 179 -0.98 -13.43 4.64
C GLN A 179 -2.15 -13.45 3.65
N LYS A 180 -1.96 -12.83 2.51
CA LYS A 180 -2.88 -12.84 1.39
C LYS A 180 -2.08 -12.94 0.10
N VAL A 181 -2.42 -13.87 -0.75
CA VAL A 181 -1.82 -14.06 -2.07
C VAL A 181 -2.86 -13.92 -3.16
N THR A 182 -2.45 -13.40 -4.32
CA THR A 182 -3.31 -13.37 -5.50
C THR A 182 -2.83 -14.45 -6.47
N VAL A 183 -3.74 -15.28 -6.91
CA VAL A 183 -3.47 -16.37 -7.86
C VAL A 183 -3.12 -15.78 -9.23
N LYS A 184 -1.96 -16.13 -9.74
CA LYS A 184 -1.56 -15.83 -11.11
C LYS A 184 -2.11 -16.91 -12.06
N GLU A 185 -1.86 -18.16 -11.71
CA GLU A 185 -2.25 -19.31 -12.49
C GLU A 185 -2.57 -20.49 -11.57
N CYS A 186 -3.69 -21.17 -11.81
CA CYS A 186 -4.04 -22.42 -11.17
C CYS A 186 -3.50 -23.59 -12.00
N GLN A 187 -2.62 -24.40 -11.41
CA GLN A 187 -2.04 -25.59 -12.04
C GLN A 187 -2.87 -26.84 -11.72
N ALA A 188 -3.55 -26.83 -10.56
CA ALA A 188 -4.47 -27.89 -10.19
C ALA A 188 -5.69 -27.91 -11.12
N ARG A 189 -6.18 -29.10 -11.47
CA ARG A 189 -7.37 -29.29 -12.30
C ARG A 189 -8.38 -30.14 -11.54
N TYR A 190 -9.65 -29.78 -11.64
CA TYR A 190 -10.73 -30.58 -11.10
C TYR A 190 -10.69 -32.01 -11.68
N GLY A 191 -10.71 -33.02 -10.80
CA GLY A 191 -10.54 -34.42 -11.17
C GLY A 191 -9.10 -34.83 -11.53
N GLY A 192 -8.15 -33.88 -11.54
CA GLY A 192 -6.73 -34.16 -11.74
C GLY A 192 -6.07 -34.70 -10.46
N HIS A 193 -5.01 -35.52 -10.64
CA HIS A 193 -4.19 -35.98 -9.54
C HIS A 193 -3.09 -34.97 -9.21
N VAL A 194 -2.86 -34.70 -7.92
CA VAL A 194 -1.74 -33.90 -7.42
C VAL A 194 -0.89 -34.76 -6.49
N GLU A 195 0.41 -34.54 -6.51
CA GLU A 195 1.35 -35.18 -5.57
C GLU A 195 1.59 -34.22 -4.40
N GLN A 196 1.90 -34.77 -3.22
CA GLN A 196 2.31 -33.95 -2.07
C GLN A 196 3.58 -33.17 -2.43
N GLY A 197 3.57 -31.86 -2.18
CA GLY A 197 4.68 -30.96 -2.51
C GLY A 197 4.68 -30.44 -3.95
N ALA A 198 3.80 -30.93 -4.81
CA ALA A 198 3.64 -30.37 -6.16
C ALA A 198 2.96 -28.99 -6.12
N ASP A 199 3.40 -28.07 -6.97
CA ASP A 199 2.79 -26.76 -7.07
C ASP A 199 1.35 -26.88 -7.60
N VAL A 200 0.39 -26.35 -6.84
CA VAL A 200 -1.04 -26.30 -7.23
C VAL A 200 -1.42 -24.97 -7.82
N LEU A 201 -0.69 -23.92 -7.51
CA LEU A 201 -0.88 -22.59 -8.09
C LEU A 201 0.39 -21.73 -7.99
N THR A 202 0.49 -20.76 -8.88
CA THR A 202 1.48 -19.67 -8.79
C THR A 202 0.82 -18.38 -8.37
N THR A 203 1.57 -17.52 -7.66
CA THR A 203 1.08 -16.25 -7.16
C THR A 203 1.65 -15.08 -7.96
N THR A 204 0.91 -13.98 -8.02
CA THR A 204 1.42 -12.73 -8.58
C THR A 204 2.40 -12.07 -7.62
N SER A 205 3.41 -11.39 -8.15
CA SER A 205 4.26 -10.51 -7.36
C SER A 205 3.43 -9.35 -6.82
N GLN A 206 3.57 -9.06 -5.52
CA GLN A 206 2.86 -7.94 -4.89
C GLN A 206 3.80 -6.75 -4.66
N PRO A 207 3.30 -5.51 -4.73
CA PRO A 207 4.10 -4.35 -4.37
C PRO A 207 4.44 -4.41 -2.87
N VAL A 208 5.73 -4.46 -2.56
CA VAL A 208 6.24 -4.52 -1.19
C VAL A 208 6.62 -3.14 -0.69
N ARG A 209 7.18 -2.32 -1.58
CA ARG A 209 7.67 -0.99 -1.27
C ARG A 209 7.48 -0.05 -2.44
N ALA A 210 7.01 1.15 -2.16
CA ALA A 210 6.98 2.25 -3.11
C ALA A 210 7.99 3.31 -2.65
N THR A 211 8.92 3.69 -3.53
CA THR A 211 9.91 4.75 -3.26
C THR A 211 9.75 5.86 -4.29
N PHE A 212 9.87 7.10 -3.84
CA PHE A 212 9.87 8.30 -4.71
C PHE A 212 11.06 9.18 -4.34
N ARG A 213 11.50 10.01 -5.27
CA ARG A 213 12.64 10.90 -5.03
C ARG A 213 12.29 11.94 -3.97
N ARG A 214 13.24 12.26 -3.11
CA ARG A 214 13.06 13.23 -2.01
C ARG A 214 12.60 14.62 -2.48
N ASN A 215 12.96 15.01 -3.71
CA ASN A 215 12.53 16.28 -4.31
C ASN A 215 11.02 16.31 -4.59
N ASP A 216 10.40 15.13 -4.70
CA ASP A 216 8.96 14.99 -4.97
C ASP A 216 8.15 14.91 -3.68
N SER A 217 8.80 14.74 -2.52
CA SER A 217 8.14 14.56 -1.22
C SER A 217 7.34 15.79 -0.75
N SER A 218 7.74 16.99 -1.21
CA SER A 218 7.00 18.22 -0.90
C SER A 218 5.65 18.30 -1.61
N MET A 219 5.49 17.55 -2.70
CA MET A 219 4.27 17.49 -3.50
C MET A 219 3.20 16.57 -2.90
N LEU A 220 3.59 15.69 -1.97
CA LEU A 220 2.70 14.74 -1.30
C LEU A 220 2.11 15.28 0.02
N ARG A 221 2.46 16.49 0.42
CA ARG A 221 1.75 17.19 1.48
C ARG A 221 0.44 17.72 0.90
N GLY A 222 -0.53 16.85 0.80
CA GLY A 222 -1.90 17.27 0.62
C GLY A 222 -2.29 18.15 1.80
N ASP A 223 -2.86 19.30 1.51
CA ASP A 223 -3.46 20.16 2.50
C ASP A 223 -4.49 19.36 3.29
N ARG A 224 -4.37 19.44 4.61
CA ARG A 224 -5.35 18.90 5.55
C ARG A 224 -6.50 19.89 5.69
#